data_11bae662a18c6c41f5f93ddd863b334a
#
_entry.id   11bae662a18c6c41f5f93ddd863b334a
#
_cell.length_a   1.000
_cell.length_b   1.000
_cell.length_c   1.000
_cell.angle_alpha   90.00
_cell.angle_beta   90.00
_cell.angle_gamma   90.00
#
_symmetry.space_group_name_H-M   'P 1'
#
loop_
_entity.id
_entity.type
_entity.pdbx_description
1 polymer ?
#
loop_
_entity_poly.entity_id
_entity_poly.type
_entity_poly.pdbx_seq_one_letter_code
_entity_poly.pdbx_strand_id
1 'polypeptide(L)'
;MRVIPAQIDFHGPIVVIGFGSIGKGCLPLILRHIRASRSEIMVISPDDSCRQLAELEGVRFEKIALRPDNYRSVLTPLIAGGFVVNLSVDVSSVALIGLCRELDALYIDTCIEPWAGGYTDASKPLAERTNYALREQVRAIRAGGPTAVVAHGANPGMVSHLFKRALVRLAADMGHTVAPTTREAW
;
A
#
# COMPACT_ATOMS: atom_id res chain seq x y z
N MET A 1 -26.56 -6.07 -12.62
CA MET A 1 -25.36 -5.89 -11.78
C MET A 1 -24.39 -7.02 -12.14
N ARG A 2 -23.30 -6.75 -12.87
CA ARG A 2 -22.33 -7.80 -13.19
C ARG A 2 -21.67 -8.26 -11.88
N VAL A 3 -21.86 -9.52 -11.56
CA VAL A 3 -21.09 -10.21 -10.54
C VAL A 3 -19.63 -10.09 -11.00
N ILE A 4 -18.82 -9.38 -10.24
CA ILE A 4 -17.37 -9.36 -10.46
C ILE A 4 -16.86 -10.70 -9.92
N PRO A 5 -16.55 -11.69 -10.77
CA PRO A 5 -15.86 -12.86 -10.31
C PRO A 5 -14.39 -12.48 -10.29
N ALA A 6 -13.72 -12.78 -9.28
CA ALA A 6 -12.36 -13.19 -9.14
C ALA A 6 -11.93 -12.82 -7.75
N GLN A 7 -12.18 -13.73 -6.88
CA GLN A 7 -11.38 -13.85 -5.70
C GLN A 7 -10.07 -14.48 -6.12
N ILE A 8 -8.99 -13.81 -5.78
CA ILE A 8 -7.64 -14.37 -5.91
C ILE A 8 -7.38 -15.16 -4.64
N ASP A 9 -6.98 -16.42 -4.77
CA ASP A 9 -6.56 -17.22 -3.63
C ASP A 9 -5.21 -16.70 -3.12
N PHE A 10 -5.15 -16.40 -1.82
CA PHE A 10 -3.92 -15.99 -1.16
C PHE A 10 -3.73 -16.81 0.13
N HIS A 11 -2.58 -17.46 0.22
CA HIS A 11 -2.24 -18.40 1.30
C HIS A 11 -1.09 -17.81 2.14
N GLY A 12 -1.38 -16.80 2.92
CA GLY A 12 -0.41 -16.16 3.79
C GLY A 12 -1.06 -15.08 4.62
N PRO A 13 -0.37 -14.57 5.64
CA PRO A 13 -0.91 -13.50 6.47
C PRO A 13 -1.09 -12.20 5.66
N ILE A 14 -2.18 -11.49 5.92
CA ILE A 14 -2.42 -10.15 5.40
C ILE A 14 -2.40 -9.17 6.56
N VAL A 15 -1.47 -8.23 6.55
CA VAL A 15 -1.37 -7.22 7.60
C VAL A 15 -1.71 -5.85 7.04
N VAL A 16 -2.79 -5.27 7.55
CA VAL A 16 -3.23 -3.92 7.22
C VAL A 16 -2.70 -2.96 8.28
N ILE A 17 -1.85 -2.03 7.87
CA ILE A 17 -1.27 -1.02 8.74
C ILE A 17 -2.03 0.29 8.54
N GLY A 18 -2.67 0.78 9.61
CA GLY A 18 -3.55 1.95 9.56
C GLY A 18 -5.01 1.59 9.29
N PHE A 19 -5.91 2.03 10.19
CA PHE A 19 -7.34 1.72 10.10
C PHE A 19 -8.22 2.98 10.24
N GLY A 20 -7.77 4.07 9.60
CA GLY A 20 -8.55 5.29 9.41
C GLY A 20 -9.62 5.13 8.32
N SER A 21 -10.03 6.23 7.70
CA SER A 21 -11.07 6.23 6.67
C SER A 21 -10.73 5.30 5.49
N ILE A 22 -9.47 5.30 5.05
CA ILE A 22 -9.03 4.44 3.94
C ILE A 22 -9.03 2.97 4.37
N GLY A 23 -8.48 2.64 5.54
CA GLY A 23 -8.43 1.25 6.05
C GLY A 23 -9.81 0.65 6.19
N LYS A 24 -10.77 1.40 6.73
CA LYS A 24 -12.18 0.98 6.84
C LYS A 24 -12.83 0.73 5.48
N GLY A 25 -12.50 1.53 4.48
CA GLY A 25 -13.00 1.33 3.11
C GLY A 25 -12.32 0.17 2.38
N CYS A 26 -11.03 -0.07 2.65
CA CYS A 26 -10.26 -1.12 1.99
C CYS A 26 -10.54 -2.52 2.55
N LEU A 27 -10.78 -2.67 3.86
CA LEU A 27 -10.99 -3.99 4.47
C LEU A 27 -12.12 -4.80 3.80
N PRO A 28 -13.34 -4.25 3.58
CA PRO A 28 -14.40 -4.98 2.88
C PRO A 28 -14.01 -5.38 1.45
N LEU A 29 -13.18 -4.58 0.77
CA LEU A 29 -12.71 -4.90 -0.58
C LEU A 29 -11.68 -6.03 -0.56
N ILE A 30 -10.76 -6.03 0.40
CA ILE A 30 -9.82 -7.13 0.63
C ILE A 30 -10.61 -8.42 0.84
N LEU A 31 -11.56 -8.42 1.78
CA LEU A 31 -12.38 -9.59 2.11
C LEU A 31 -13.27 -10.08 0.95
N ARG A 32 -13.64 -9.18 0.04
CA ARG A 32 -14.43 -9.50 -1.14
C ARG A 32 -13.61 -10.07 -2.28
N HIS A 33 -12.39 -9.58 -2.48
CA HIS A 33 -11.59 -9.87 -3.67
C HIS A 33 -10.46 -10.85 -3.42
N ILE A 34 -10.01 -10.99 -2.18
CA ILE A 34 -8.96 -11.94 -1.80
C ILE A 34 -9.58 -13.05 -0.94
N ARG A 35 -9.43 -14.28 -1.41
CA ARG A 35 -9.81 -15.45 -0.64
C ARG A 35 -8.66 -15.84 0.27
N ALA A 36 -8.72 -15.35 1.52
CA ALA A 36 -7.78 -15.64 2.59
C ALA A 36 -8.56 -16.00 3.85
N SER A 37 -7.93 -16.75 4.76
CA SER A 37 -8.52 -17.00 6.08
C SER A 37 -8.63 -15.69 6.86
N ARG A 38 -9.80 -15.36 7.38
CA ARG A 38 -10.00 -14.15 8.19
C ARG A 38 -9.11 -14.13 9.44
N SER A 39 -8.81 -15.30 9.99
CA SER A 39 -7.89 -15.44 11.13
C SER A 39 -6.42 -15.09 10.77
N GLU A 40 -6.07 -15.10 9.49
CA GLU A 40 -4.75 -14.69 8.99
C GLU A 40 -4.70 -13.21 8.60
N ILE A 41 -5.84 -12.50 8.66
CA ILE A 41 -5.89 -11.07 8.40
C ILE A 41 -5.79 -10.33 9.74
N MET A 42 -4.89 -9.36 9.82
CA MET A 42 -4.68 -8.54 11.00
C MET A 42 -4.64 -7.06 10.64
N VAL A 43 -5.31 -6.26 11.45
CA VAL A 43 -5.22 -4.80 11.42
C VAL A 43 -4.30 -4.33 12.54
N ILE A 44 -3.36 -3.44 12.24
CA ILE A 44 -2.50 -2.75 13.20
C ILE A 44 -2.76 -1.25 13.09
N SER A 45 -3.16 -0.62 14.18
CA SER A 45 -3.43 0.82 14.21
C SER A 45 -3.09 1.41 15.58
N PRO A 46 -2.57 2.64 15.67
CA PRO A 46 -2.36 3.31 16.96
C PRO A 46 -3.67 3.70 17.67
N ASP A 47 -4.75 3.84 16.88
CA ASP A 47 -6.09 4.19 17.37
C ASP A 47 -7.01 2.97 17.25
N ASP A 48 -7.71 2.65 18.33
CA ASP A 48 -8.64 1.54 18.43
C ASP A 48 -10.12 1.93 18.34
N SER A 49 -10.43 3.19 18.04
CA SER A 49 -11.79 3.69 17.91
C SER A 49 -12.65 2.90 16.90
N CYS A 50 -12.00 2.26 15.94
CA CYS A 50 -12.62 1.45 14.90
C CYS A 50 -12.37 -0.07 15.04
N ARG A 51 -11.85 -0.53 16.17
CA ARG A 51 -11.58 -1.96 16.46
C ARG A 51 -12.78 -2.85 16.18
N GLN A 52 -13.96 -2.45 16.65
CA GLN A 52 -15.20 -3.22 16.48
C GLN A 52 -15.52 -3.50 15.01
N LEU A 53 -15.18 -2.62 14.09
CA LEU A 53 -15.45 -2.84 12.67
C LEU A 53 -14.59 -3.98 12.09
N ALA A 54 -13.34 -4.12 12.53
CA ALA A 54 -12.49 -5.23 12.13
C ALA A 54 -12.96 -6.55 12.77
N GLU A 55 -13.29 -6.51 14.05
CA GLU A 55 -13.74 -7.68 14.82
C GLU A 55 -15.09 -8.23 14.30
N LEU A 56 -16.03 -7.36 13.90
CA LEU A 56 -17.29 -7.77 13.27
C LEU A 56 -17.08 -8.50 11.94
N GLU A 57 -16.02 -8.17 11.23
CA GLU A 57 -15.62 -8.89 10.01
C GLU A 57 -14.80 -10.16 10.30
N GLY A 58 -14.58 -10.50 11.56
CA GLY A 58 -13.78 -11.66 11.98
C GLY A 58 -12.27 -11.48 11.78
N VAL A 59 -11.81 -10.23 11.70
CA VAL A 59 -10.41 -9.86 11.50
C VAL A 59 -9.77 -9.46 12.82
N ARG A 60 -8.55 -9.91 13.07
CA ARG A 60 -7.79 -9.55 14.28
C ARG A 60 -7.40 -8.07 14.25
N PHE A 61 -7.41 -7.45 15.42
CA PHE A 61 -7.01 -6.04 15.56
C PHE A 61 -6.03 -5.87 16.72
N GLU A 62 -4.90 -5.22 16.45
CA GLU A 62 -3.90 -4.87 17.46
C GLU A 62 -3.71 -3.34 17.52
N LYS A 63 -3.83 -2.80 18.74
CA LYS A 63 -3.55 -1.40 19.03
C LYS A 63 -2.06 -1.19 19.22
N ILE A 64 -1.36 -0.90 18.13
CA ILE A 64 0.09 -0.67 18.16
C ILE A 64 0.43 0.53 17.28
N ALA A 65 1.18 1.49 17.84
CA ALA A 65 1.84 2.54 17.08
C ALA A 65 3.19 2.01 16.58
N LEU A 66 3.32 1.84 15.26
CA LEU A 66 4.58 1.46 14.64
C LEU A 66 5.54 2.66 14.61
N ARG A 67 6.79 2.41 14.99
CA ARG A 67 7.87 3.39 15.09
C ARG A 67 9.19 2.77 14.62
N PRO A 68 10.23 3.58 14.37
CA PRO A 68 11.54 3.08 13.96
C PRO A 68 12.15 2.03 14.92
N ASP A 69 11.85 2.13 16.21
CA ASP A 69 12.39 1.28 17.27
C ASP A 69 11.63 -0.04 17.44
N ASN A 70 10.38 -0.16 16.96
CA ASN A 70 9.56 -1.34 17.22
C ASN A 70 9.02 -2.07 15.99
N TYR A 71 9.00 -1.44 14.79
CA TYR A 71 8.32 -2.02 13.62
C TYR A 71 8.86 -3.41 13.26
N ARG A 72 10.15 -3.64 13.40
CA ARG A 72 10.76 -4.94 13.08
C ARG A 72 10.30 -6.03 14.05
N SER A 73 10.38 -5.76 15.36
CA SER A 73 9.98 -6.74 16.37
C SER A 73 8.48 -7.07 16.30
N VAL A 74 7.65 -6.07 15.98
CA VAL A 74 6.20 -6.25 15.83
C VAL A 74 5.86 -7.02 14.55
N LEU A 75 6.43 -6.64 13.42
CA LEU A 75 6.00 -7.14 12.10
C LEU A 75 6.67 -8.45 11.70
N THR A 76 7.92 -8.70 12.11
CA THR A 76 8.65 -9.92 11.70
C THR A 76 7.85 -11.21 11.92
N PRO A 77 7.20 -11.45 13.07
CA PRO A 77 6.44 -12.67 13.29
C PRO A 77 5.10 -12.72 12.52
N LEU A 78 4.68 -11.62 11.90
CA LEU A 78 3.34 -11.47 11.35
C LEU A 78 3.28 -11.47 9.82
N ILE A 79 4.39 -11.17 9.13
CA ILE A 79 4.35 -10.86 7.68
C ILE A 79 5.14 -11.83 6.81
N ALA A 80 5.83 -12.82 7.37
CA ALA A 80 6.65 -13.74 6.58
C ALA A 80 5.81 -14.47 5.51
N GLY A 81 6.22 -14.38 4.23
CA GLY A 81 5.48 -14.92 3.09
C GLY A 81 4.10 -14.31 2.85
N GLY A 82 3.81 -13.17 3.49
CA GLY A 82 2.51 -12.56 3.55
C GLY A 82 2.32 -11.35 2.61
N PHE A 83 1.35 -10.52 2.95
CA PHE A 83 1.03 -9.31 2.22
C PHE A 83 0.80 -8.14 3.18
N VAL A 84 1.60 -7.10 3.05
CA VAL A 84 1.49 -5.87 3.83
C VAL A 84 0.75 -4.81 3.03
N VAL A 85 -0.36 -4.32 3.57
CA VAL A 85 -1.17 -3.23 3.02
C VAL A 85 -0.99 -2.01 3.92
N ASN A 86 -0.12 -1.09 3.54
CA ASN A 86 0.17 0.10 4.32
C ASN A 86 -0.76 1.27 3.94
N LEU A 87 -1.67 1.60 4.83
CA LEU A 87 -2.65 2.68 4.70
C LEU A 87 -2.46 3.73 5.80
N SER A 88 -1.32 3.67 6.48
CA SER A 88 -0.98 4.59 7.57
C SER A 88 -0.28 5.84 7.03
N VAL A 89 -0.28 6.87 7.85
CA VAL A 89 0.64 8.00 7.76
C VAL A 89 1.77 7.80 8.77
N ASP A 90 2.91 8.46 8.55
CA ASP A 90 4.04 8.46 9.50
C ASP A 90 4.70 7.08 9.75
N VAL A 91 4.43 6.09 8.91
CA VAL A 91 5.13 4.79 8.91
C VAL A 91 5.92 4.64 7.61
N SER A 92 7.23 4.53 7.72
CA SER A 92 8.14 4.58 6.57
C SER A 92 7.91 3.46 5.56
N SER A 93 7.48 3.83 4.35
CA SER A 93 7.35 2.90 3.22
C SER A 93 8.69 2.22 2.88
N VAL A 94 9.79 2.97 2.92
CA VAL A 94 11.14 2.43 2.65
C VAL A 94 11.52 1.33 3.65
N ALA A 95 11.27 1.58 4.94
CA ALA A 95 11.57 0.61 6.00
C ALA A 95 10.68 -0.65 5.88
N LEU A 96 9.38 -0.46 5.61
CA LEU A 96 8.46 -1.58 5.43
C LEU A 96 8.79 -2.42 4.20
N ILE A 97 9.10 -1.80 3.06
CA ILE A 97 9.51 -2.51 1.84
C ILE A 97 10.80 -3.30 2.09
N GLY A 98 11.77 -2.71 2.80
CA GLY A 98 13.00 -3.42 3.19
C GLY A 98 12.69 -4.68 4.01
N LEU A 99 11.85 -4.56 5.03
CA LEU A 99 11.45 -5.69 5.86
C LEU A 99 10.62 -6.73 5.08
N CYS A 100 9.70 -6.29 4.22
CA CYS A 100 8.92 -7.19 3.38
C CYS A 100 9.83 -8.04 2.46
N ARG A 101 10.87 -7.44 1.92
CA ARG A 101 11.85 -8.18 1.09
C ARG A 101 12.64 -9.21 1.86
N GLU A 102 13.05 -8.89 3.08
CA GLU A 102 13.76 -9.84 3.95
C GLU A 102 12.89 -11.05 4.31
N LEU A 103 11.58 -10.86 4.38
CA LEU A 103 10.61 -11.85 4.83
C LEU A 103 9.75 -12.44 3.70
N ASP A 104 10.12 -12.19 2.43
CA ASP A 104 9.40 -12.64 1.23
C ASP A 104 7.91 -12.24 1.22
N ALA A 105 7.60 -11.04 1.69
CA ALA A 105 6.25 -10.51 1.76
C ALA A 105 5.96 -9.51 0.64
N LEU A 106 4.75 -9.54 0.09
CA LEU A 106 4.24 -8.53 -0.82
C LEU A 106 3.95 -7.23 -0.07
N TYR A 107 4.03 -6.10 -0.78
CA TYR A 107 3.78 -4.78 -0.21
C TYR A 107 2.95 -3.90 -1.14
N ILE A 108 2.02 -3.14 -0.56
CA ILE A 108 1.33 -2.05 -1.24
C ILE A 108 1.10 -0.88 -0.28
N ASP A 109 1.25 0.35 -0.78
CA ASP A 109 0.77 1.56 -0.11
C ASP A 109 -0.06 2.46 -1.03
N THR A 110 -0.83 3.34 -0.43
CA THR A 110 -1.60 4.38 -1.15
C THR A 110 -0.82 5.67 -1.31
N CYS A 111 0.15 5.92 -0.45
CA CYS A 111 1.07 7.05 -0.48
C CYS A 111 2.41 6.60 0.12
N ILE A 112 3.49 7.05 -0.47
CA ILE A 112 4.81 6.80 0.09
C ILE A 112 5.04 7.74 1.27
N GLU A 113 5.38 7.18 2.42
CA GLU A 113 5.50 7.91 3.67
C GLU A 113 6.90 7.76 4.28
N PRO A 114 7.43 8.81 4.94
CA PRO A 114 8.57 8.69 5.85
C PRO A 114 8.09 8.25 7.23
N TRP A 115 9.01 8.08 8.18
CA TRP A 115 8.68 8.10 9.59
C TRP A 115 8.18 9.48 10.01
N ALA A 116 7.42 9.54 11.12
CA ALA A 116 6.93 10.79 11.71
C ALA A 116 8.02 11.86 11.78
N GLY A 117 7.68 13.07 11.36
CA GLY A 117 8.60 14.21 11.31
C GLY A 117 9.50 14.24 10.07
N GLY A 118 9.54 13.20 9.22
CA GLY A 118 10.46 13.14 8.08
C GLY A 118 10.27 14.25 7.05
N TYR A 119 9.04 14.75 6.86
CA TYR A 119 8.78 15.89 5.98
C TYR A 119 9.14 17.25 6.57
N THR A 120 9.23 17.33 7.89
CA THR A 120 9.47 18.59 8.63
C THR A 120 10.85 18.66 9.27
N ASP A 121 11.71 17.67 9.05
CA ASP A 121 13.07 17.60 9.59
C ASP A 121 13.96 18.71 9.02
N ALA A 122 14.12 19.80 9.77
CA ALA A 122 14.88 20.96 9.37
C ALA A 122 16.39 20.69 9.20
N SER A 123 16.89 19.56 9.71
CA SER A 123 18.29 19.15 9.53
C SER A 123 18.59 18.68 8.09
N LYS A 124 17.55 18.38 7.31
CA LYS A 124 17.67 17.92 5.91
C LYS A 124 17.34 19.03 4.92
N PRO A 125 18.00 19.05 3.75
CA PRO A 125 17.60 19.92 2.65
C PRO A 125 16.15 19.69 2.22
N LEU A 126 15.49 20.72 1.70
CA LEU A 126 14.10 20.61 1.21
C LEU A 126 13.93 19.51 0.16
N ALA A 127 14.90 19.33 -0.72
CA ALA A 127 14.89 18.31 -1.75
C ALA A 127 14.79 16.88 -1.18
N GLU A 128 15.33 16.63 0.00
CA GLU A 128 15.32 15.32 0.66
C GLU A 128 14.04 15.05 1.48
N ARG A 129 13.21 16.09 1.70
CA ARG A 129 11.96 16.03 2.43
C ARG A 129 10.74 15.95 1.52
N THR A 130 10.88 15.27 0.38
CA THR A 130 9.84 15.16 -0.64
C THR A 130 9.48 13.71 -0.94
N ASN A 131 8.27 13.49 -1.43
CA ASN A 131 7.85 12.18 -1.93
C ASN A 131 8.75 11.67 -3.06
N TYR A 132 9.35 12.58 -3.85
CA TYR A 132 10.30 12.21 -4.89
C TYR A 132 11.58 11.61 -4.30
N ALA A 133 12.12 12.19 -3.22
CA ALA A 133 13.29 11.66 -2.53
C ALA A 133 13.00 10.26 -1.96
N LEU A 134 11.84 10.06 -1.34
CA LEU A 134 11.41 8.74 -0.84
C LEU A 134 11.26 7.73 -1.98
N ARG A 135 10.68 8.15 -3.11
CA ARG A 135 10.55 7.30 -4.30
C ARG A 135 11.93 6.87 -4.83
N GLU A 136 12.91 7.77 -4.88
CA GLU A 136 14.26 7.42 -5.30
C GLU A 136 14.94 6.46 -4.31
N GLN A 137 14.70 6.60 -3.01
CA GLN A 137 15.16 5.64 -2.00
C GLN A 137 14.55 4.24 -2.25
N VAL A 138 13.25 4.14 -2.52
CA VAL A 138 12.61 2.86 -2.88
C VAL A 138 13.21 2.29 -4.17
N ARG A 139 13.48 3.15 -5.17
CA ARG A 139 14.12 2.70 -6.41
C ARG A 139 15.54 2.19 -6.19
N ALA A 140 16.28 2.81 -5.29
CA ALA A 140 17.65 2.40 -4.96
C ALA A 140 17.72 1.01 -4.29
N ILE A 141 16.72 0.66 -3.48
CA ILE A 141 16.62 -0.68 -2.87
C ILE A 141 15.93 -1.71 -3.79
N ARG A 142 15.58 -1.31 -5.02
CA ARG A 142 14.97 -2.19 -6.01
C ARG A 142 15.99 -3.23 -6.51
N ALA A 143 15.89 -4.44 -6.04
CA ALA A 143 16.60 -5.61 -6.56
C ALA A 143 15.63 -6.78 -6.51
N GLY A 144 15.80 -7.87 -7.18
CA GLY A 144 14.86 -9.01 -7.19
C GLY A 144 14.16 -9.28 -5.85
N GLY A 145 13.09 -10.04 -5.84
CA GLY A 145 12.30 -10.35 -4.64
C GLY A 145 10.80 -10.09 -4.81
N PRO A 146 10.02 -10.09 -3.72
CA PRO A 146 8.58 -9.92 -3.77
C PRO A 146 8.18 -8.55 -4.31
N THR A 147 7.00 -8.49 -4.93
CA THR A 147 6.48 -7.27 -5.53
C THR A 147 6.12 -6.24 -4.46
N ALA A 148 6.61 -5.02 -4.65
CA ALA A 148 6.20 -3.84 -3.90
C ALA A 148 5.56 -2.82 -4.84
N VAL A 149 4.31 -2.43 -4.56
CA VAL A 149 3.57 -1.40 -5.29
C VAL A 149 3.46 -0.17 -4.40
N VAL A 150 3.98 0.97 -4.87
CA VAL A 150 4.02 2.20 -4.07
C VAL A 150 3.18 3.30 -4.69
N ALA A 151 2.62 4.16 -3.85
CA ALA A 151 1.83 5.32 -4.26
C ALA A 151 0.68 4.93 -5.19
N HIS A 152 -0.07 3.87 -4.86
CA HIS A 152 -1.16 3.34 -5.68
C HIS A 152 -2.53 3.50 -4.98
N GLY A 153 -2.83 4.73 -4.59
CA GLY A 153 -4.13 5.14 -4.10
C GLY A 153 -4.98 5.80 -5.18
N ALA A 154 -5.86 6.71 -4.77
CA ALA A 154 -6.65 7.51 -5.70
C ALA A 154 -5.78 8.57 -6.39
N ASN A 155 -5.02 9.32 -5.61
CA ASN A 155 -4.04 10.31 -6.04
C ASN A 155 -2.97 10.47 -4.93
N PRO A 156 -1.75 10.01 -5.17
CA PRO A 156 -1.20 9.41 -6.38
C PRO A 156 -1.77 8.02 -6.68
N GLY A 157 -1.75 7.62 -7.95
CA GLY A 157 -2.14 6.28 -8.43
C GLY A 157 -3.22 6.30 -9.50
N MET A 158 -4.46 6.01 -9.15
CA MET A 158 -5.59 5.81 -10.08
C MET A 158 -5.83 7.02 -10.99
N VAL A 159 -5.64 8.24 -10.50
CA VAL A 159 -5.81 9.47 -11.30
C VAL A 159 -4.96 9.45 -12.57
N SER A 160 -3.73 8.92 -12.51
CA SER A 160 -2.85 8.84 -13.69
C SER A 160 -3.41 7.90 -14.76
N HIS A 161 -4.02 6.79 -14.36
CA HIS A 161 -4.66 5.86 -15.29
C HIS A 161 -5.93 6.44 -15.90
N LEU A 162 -6.74 7.14 -15.08
CA LEU A 162 -7.96 7.81 -15.56
C LEU A 162 -7.62 8.94 -16.55
N PHE A 163 -6.58 9.71 -16.25
CA PHE A 163 -6.10 10.78 -17.14
C PHE A 163 -5.63 10.22 -18.49
N LYS A 164 -4.78 9.19 -18.48
CA LYS A 164 -4.34 8.53 -19.72
C LYS A 164 -5.52 7.99 -20.53
N ARG A 165 -6.48 7.35 -19.87
CA ARG A 165 -7.70 6.86 -20.52
C ARG A 165 -8.51 7.98 -21.14
N ALA A 166 -8.64 9.13 -20.46
CA ALA A 166 -9.35 10.29 -21.00
C ALA A 166 -8.65 10.85 -22.23
N LEU A 167 -7.31 10.95 -22.22
CA LEU A 167 -6.53 11.41 -23.39
C LEU A 167 -6.70 10.48 -24.60
N VAL A 168 -6.65 9.16 -24.38
CA VAL A 168 -6.85 8.18 -25.46
C VAL A 168 -8.25 8.31 -26.07
N ARG A 169 -9.28 8.50 -25.23
CA ARG A 169 -10.65 8.71 -25.72
C ARG A 169 -10.79 10.01 -26.51
N LEU A 170 -10.26 11.10 -25.97
CA LEU A 170 -10.28 12.39 -26.67
C LEU A 170 -9.59 12.31 -28.04
N ALA A 171 -8.43 11.65 -28.11
CA ALA A 171 -7.73 11.44 -29.37
C ALA A 171 -8.60 10.66 -30.36
N ALA A 172 -9.26 9.58 -29.91
CA ALA A 172 -10.17 8.82 -30.77
C ALA A 172 -11.36 9.64 -31.26
N ASP A 173 -11.96 10.47 -30.42
CA ASP A 173 -13.06 11.38 -30.78
C ASP A 173 -12.61 12.43 -31.82
N MET A 174 -11.33 12.79 -31.82
CA MET A 174 -10.69 13.67 -32.80
C MET A 174 -10.18 12.93 -34.06
N GLY A 175 -10.44 11.63 -34.17
CA GLY A 175 -10.02 10.81 -35.34
C GLY A 175 -8.57 10.33 -35.26
N HIS A 176 -7.90 10.45 -34.11
CA HIS A 176 -6.53 9.96 -33.89
C HIS A 176 -6.53 8.62 -33.15
N THR A 177 -5.76 7.66 -33.67
CA THR A 177 -5.53 6.39 -32.93
C THR A 177 -4.25 6.49 -32.11
N VAL A 178 -4.39 6.32 -30.79
CA VAL A 178 -3.27 6.26 -29.87
C VAL A 178 -3.21 4.85 -29.30
N ALA A 179 -2.23 4.08 -29.69
CA ALA A 179 -2.01 2.71 -29.25
C ALA A 179 -0.52 2.48 -28.93
N PRO A 180 0.00 3.07 -27.86
CA PRO A 180 1.39 2.89 -27.49
C PRO A 180 1.65 1.43 -27.10
N THR A 181 2.70 0.86 -27.69
CA THR A 181 3.07 -0.54 -27.52
C THR A 181 4.16 -0.75 -26.46
N THR A 182 4.79 0.33 -26.03
CA THR A 182 5.86 0.29 -25.00
C THR A 182 5.53 1.21 -23.84
N ARG A 183 6.21 0.97 -22.71
CA ARG A 183 6.09 1.82 -21.52
C ARG A 183 6.58 3.25 -21.77
N GLU A 184 7.62 3.38 -22.59
CA GLU A 184 8.26 4.67 -22.93
C GLU A 184 7.37 5.53 -23.83
N ALA A 185 6.45 4.90 -24.55
CA ALA A 185 5.49 5.57 -25.45
C ALA A 185 4.28 6.15 -24.71
N TRP A 186 4.13 5.86 -23.41
CA TRP A 186 3.13 6.43 -22.52
C TRP A 186 3.75 7.55 -21.67
#